data_d666d068435c7cd375c4509c437c2ad4
#
_entry.id   d666d068435c7cd375c4509c437c2ad4
#
_cell.length_a   1.000
_cell.length_b   1.000
_cell.length_c   1.000
_cell.angle_alpha   90.00
_cell.angle_beta   90.00
_cell.angle_gamma   90.00
#
_symmetry.space_group_name_H-M   'P 1'
#
loop_
_entity.id
_entity.type
_entity.pdbx_description
1 polymer ?
#
loop_
_entity_poly.entity_id
_entity_poly.type
_entity_poly.pdbx_seq_one_letter_code
_entity_poly.pdbx_strand_id
1 'polypeptide(L)'
;MTGALFLCYNIYKESEKEGKPMADIKNYMVGNAQKTIDQIYEFAASPAYCDSKIRIMPDAHAGKGAVVGSTMTYSDKIVPGTVGVDIACRVSAFRVDADNVDCDYLDRVCREYIPTGFSVRSVEHELSRDFPYEELYCWEQLSNHDRLRKSMGTLGGGNHYLELDYDEDSGFYWFVIHCGSRNLGKQIAEYYQQIAIEARDARIKSYRESKIKELRHLSTIQDYGFQEVVQYWNDKIRLEPSNDLCYLEGEDMMHYLHDMRICNDFSYYSHLAIYREVAKMMGWAFDPFKISCIHNYVDVEHGIIRKGAIEGYRGQIGIIPLNMRDGVLFVRALGNEDWNCSLPHGAGRVMSRGEARKNLRLEDFEMAMKGISSSSVVTETIDEAPMAYKDAEAIIEAIAPNAQIIAHMYPVWNFKAK
;
A
#
# COMPACT_ATOMS: atom_id res chain seq x y z
N MET A 1 -6.02 -23.04 -12.87
CA MET A 1 -4.83 -22.81 -12.00
C MET A 1 -3.59 -22.95 -12.87
N THR A 2 -2.74 -21.94 -12.90
CA THR A 2 -1.42 -22.07 -13.53
C THR A 2 -0.57 -23.05 -12.71
N GLY A 3 0.33 -23.82 -13.34
CA GLY A 3 1.09 -24.89 -12.67
C GLY A 3 1.90 -24.43 -11.43
N ALA A 4 2.32 -23.16 -11.37
CA ALA A 4 3.00 -22.56 -10.22
C ALA A 4 2.10 -22.41 -8.99
N LEU A 5 0.84 -21.98 -9.18
CA LEU A 5 -0.16 -21.80 -8.09
C LEU A 5 -0.57 -23.14 -7.47
N PHE A 6 -0.73 -24.18 -8.31
CA PHE A 6 -0.98 -25.54 -7.84
C PHE A 6 0.20 -26.07 -7.02
N LEU A 7 1.42 -25.70 -7.39
CA LEU A 7 2.64 -26.06 -6.67
C LEU A 7 2.72 -25.35 -5.30
N CYS A 8 2.47 -24.04 -5.21
CA CYS A 8 2.47 -23.28 -3.95
C CYS A 8 1.41 -23.79 -2.98
N TYR A 9 0.19 -24.05 -3.46
CA TYR A 9 -0.88 -24.62 -2.63
C TYR A 9 -0.53 -26.05 -2.15
N ASN A 10 0.07 -26.89 -3.00
CA ASN A 10 0.50 -28.21 -2.62
C ASN A 10 1.70 -28.19 -1.67
N ILE A 11 2.67 -27.29 -1.87
CA ILE A 11 3.78 -27.06 -0.92
C ILE A 11 3.24 -26.66 0.44
N TYR A 12 2.25 -25.75 0.48
CA TYR A 12 1.57 -25.34 1.69
C TYR A 12 0.90 -26.55 2.39
N LYS A 13 0.16 -27.37 1.63
CA LYS A 13 -0.51 -28.59 2.14
C LYS A 13 0.45 -29.73 2.52
N GLU A 14 1.57 -29.87 1.81
CA GLU A 14 2.61 -30.87 2.15
C GLU A 14 3.39 -30.46 3.40
N SER A 15 3.70 -29.16 3.56
CA SER A 15 4.35 -28.64 4.76
C SER A 15 3.48 -28.84 6.00
N GLU A 16 2.15 -28.67 5.87
CA GLU A 16 1.20 -28.99 6.95
C GLU A 16 1.27 -30.47 7.38
N LYS A 17 1.41 -31.38 6.42
CA LYS A 17 1.55 -32.82 6.69
C LYS A 17 2.91 -33.20 7.29
N GLU A 18 3.96 -32.42 6.96
CA GLU A 18 5.33 -32.65 7.43
C GLU A 18 5.63 -31.97 8.77
N GLY A 19 4.66 -31.24 9.36
CA GLY A 19 4.82 -30.52 10.64
C GLY A 19 5.83 -29.35 10.57
N LYS A 20 6.08 -28.80 9.39
CA LYS A 20 6.88 -27.57 9.23
C LYS A 20 6.12 -26.34 9.71
N PRO A 21 6.81 -25.32 10.25
CA PRO A 21 6.15 -24.07 10.62
C PRO A 21 5.43 -23.48 9.40
N MET A 22 4.18 -23.09 9.60
CA MET A 22 3.33 -22.52 8.56
C MET A 22 2.69 -21.24 9.08
N ALA A 23 2.53 -20.26 8.18
CA ALA A 23 1.85 -19.03 8.49
C ALA A 23 0.43 -19.26 9.06
N ASP A 24 0.11 -18.56 10.14
CA ASP A 24 -1.25 -18.50 10.70
C ASP A 24 -2.08 -17.48 9.90
N ILE A 25 -2.93 -17.97 8.99
CA ILE A 25 -3.71 -17.14 8.08
C ILE A 25 -5.16 -17.04 8.54
N LYS A 26 -5.65 -15.80 8.75
CA LYS A 26 -7.07 -15.50 8.90
C LYS A 26 -7.53 -14.54 7.81
N ASN A 27 -8.61 -14.90 7.13
CA ASN A 27 -9.14 -14.14 6.00
C ASN A 27 -10.51 -13.55 6.34
N TYR A 28 -10.58 -12.22 6.41
CA TYR A 28 -11.80 -11.43 6.68
C TYR A 28 -12.32 -10.71 5.42
N MET A 29 -11.78 -11.02 4.24
CA MET A 29 -12.12 -10.36 2.97
C MET A 29 -13.61 -10.45 2.67
N VAL A 30 -14.24 -9.32 2.35
CA VAL A 30 -15.57 -9.27 1.77
C VAL A 30 -15.51 -9.75 0.32
N GLY A 31 -16.27 -10.80 0.01
CA GLY A 31 -16.23 -11.49 -1.27
C GLY A 31 -15.19 -12.63 -1.31
N ASN A 32 -15.10 -13.31 -2.45
CA ASN A 32 -14.29 -14.53 -2.62
C ASN A 32 -13.53 -14.54 -3.96
N ALA A 33 -12.92 -13.43 -4.34
CA ALA A 33 -12.15 -13.32 -5.58
C ALA A 33 -11.01 -14.35 -5.62
N GLN A 34 -11.12 -15.39 -6.45
CA GLN A 34 -10.18 -16.52 -6.50
C GLN A 34 -8.74 -16.06 -6.71
N LYS A 35 -8.52 -15.08 -7.59
CA LYS A 35 -7.17 -14.53 -7.83
C LYS A 35 -6.53 -13.96 -6.55
N THR A 36 -7.33 -13.32 -5.69
CA THR A 36 -6.86 -12.78 -4.41
C THR A 36 -6.51 -13.90 -3.45
N ILE A 37 -7.36 -14.95 -3.38
CA ILE A 37 -7.13 -16.13 -2.56
C ILE A 37 -5.84 -16.86 -2.98
N ASP A 38 -5.66 -17.07 -4.28
CA ASP A 38 -4.46 -17.71 -4.83
C ASP A 38 -3.18 -16.94 -4.44
N GLN A 39 -3.23 -15.61 -4.51
CA GLN A 39 -2.09 -14.75 -4.15
C GLN A 39 -1.80 -14.78 -2.64
N ILE A 40 -2.81 -14.94 -1.77
CA ILE A 40 -2.60 -15.10 -0.33
C ILE A 40 -1.70 -16.31 -0.06
N TYR A 41 -2.00 -17.46 -0.65
CA TYR A 41 -1.19 -18.65 -0.46
C TYR A 41 0.20 -18.55 -1.12
N GLU A 42 0.32 -17.82 -2.23
CA GLU A 42 1.60 -17.59 -2.89
C GLU A 42 2.58 -16.84 -1.98
N PHE A 43 2.20 -15.69 -1.43
CA PHE A 43 3.11 -14.93 -0.59
C PHE A 43 3.30 -15.57 0.81
N ALA A 44 2.29 -16.24 1.35
CA ALA A 44 2.38 -16.96 2.62
C ALA A 44 3.38 -18.14 2.56
N ALA A 45 3.61 -18.71 1.38
CA ALA A 45 4.60 -19.77 1.16
C ALA A 45 6.05 -19.24 1.11
N SER A 46 6.25 -17.90 1.16
CA SER A 46 7.60 -17.33 1.21
C SER A 46 8.34 -17.72 2.48
N PRO A 47 9.66 -18.06 2.40
CA PRO A 47 10.48 -18.30 3.57
C PRO A 47 10.51 -17.15 4.59
N ALA A 48 10.14 -15.95 4.17
CA ALA A 48 10.03 -14.78 5.07
C ALA A 48 8.80 -14.82 5.97
N TYR A 49 7.78 -15.65 5.67
CA TYR A 49 6.49 -15.63 6.35
C TYR A 49 5.99 -16.98 6.85
N CYS A 50 6.84 -18.01 6.84
CA CYS A 50 6.45 -19.38 7.24
C CYS A 50 5.99 -19.49 8.71
N ASP A 51 6.34 -18.56 9.56
CA ASP A 51 5.97 -18.47 10.98
C ASP A 51 5.12 -17.23 11.31
N SER A 52 4.66 -16.51 10.29
CA SER A 52 3.97 -15.24 10.44
C SER A 52 2.48 -15.41 10.74
N LYS A 53 1.93 -14.47 11.50
CA LYS A 53 0.49 -14.23 11.57
C LYS A 53 0.08 -13.34 10.40
N ILE A 54 -0.63 -13.91 9.44
CA ILE A 54 -1.13 -13.20 8.25
C ILE A 54 -2.61 -12.91 8.44
N ARG A 55 -3.01 -11.66 8.27
CA ARG A 55 -4.41 -11.21 8.40
C ARG A 55 -4.82 -10.46 7.15
N ILE A 56 -5.92 -10.90 6.55
CA ILE A 56 -6.46 -10.34 5.31
C ILE A 56 -7.69 -9.50 5.66
N MET A 57 -7.63 -8.21 5.34
CA MET A 57 -8.65 -7.23 5.70
C MET A 57 -9.91 -7.34 4.81
N PRO A 58 -11.06 -6.79 5.23
CA PRO A 58 -12.31 -6.82 4.46
C PRO A 58 -12.21 -6.23 3.04
N ASP A 59 -11.41 -5.20 2.87
CA ASP A 59 -11.18 -4.50 1.61
C ASP A 59 -10.21 -5.22 0.66
N ALA A 60 -9.67 -6.36 1.03
CA ALA A 60 -8.60 -7.04 0.32
C ALA A 60 -8.89 -7.29 -1.17
N HIS A 61 -7.87 -7.09 -2.00
CA HIS A 61 -7.89 -7.34 -3.44
C HIS A 61 -6.47 -7.65 -3.96
N ALA A 62 -6.37 -8.24 -5.15
CA ALA A 62 -5.09 -8.61 -5.73
C ALA A 62 -4.16 -7.39 -5.95
N GLY A 63 -2.89 -7.52 -5.59
CA GLY A 63 -1.85 -6.51 -5.71
C GLY A 63 -0.54 -7.06 -6.29
N LYS A 64 0.50 -6.23 -6.36
CA LYS A 64 1.85 -6.68 -6.73
C LYS A 64 2.58 -7.19 -5.47
N GLY A 65 3.23 -8.35 -5.53
CA GLY A 65 3.95 -8.98 -4.42
C GLY A 65 3.02 -9.64 -3.41
N ALA A 66 2.18 -8.89 -2.72
CA ALA A 66 1.15 -9.41 -1.82
C ALA A 66 -0.21 -8.74 -2.09
N VAL A 67 -1.25 -9.33 -1.56
CA VAL A 67 -2.61 -8.79 -1.55
C VAL A 67 -2.62 -7.42 -0.87
N VAL A 68 -3.24 -6.41 -1.48
CA VAL A 68 -3.57 -5.15 -0.83
C VAL A 68 -4.70 -5.40 0.16
N GLY A 69 -4.63 -4.85 1.36
CA GLY A 69 -5.48 -5.23 2.48
C GLY A 69 -4.92 -6.43 3.24
N SER A 70 -3.59 -6.54 3.39
CA SER A 70 -2.96 -7.59 4.18
C SER A 70 -2.01 -7.04 5.24
N THR A 71 -1.92 -7.78 6.35
CA THR A 71 -0.93 -7.55 7.41
C THR A 71 -0.24 -8.85 7.76
N MET A 72 1.04 -8.77 8.10
CA MET A 72 1.84 -9.93 8.48
C MET A 72 2.86 -9.58 9.54
N THR A 73 3.05 -10.44 10.51
CA THR A 73 4.18 -10.32 11.44
C THR A 73 5.46 -10.70 10.73
N TYR A 74 6.58 -10.12 11.14
CA TYR A 74 7.91 -10.48 10.65
C TYR A 74 8.90 -10.62 11.81
N SER A 75 10.00 -11.32 11.56
CA SER A 75 11.09 -11.49 12.54
C SER A 75 12.41 -10.94 12.00
N ASP A 76 13.10 -11.72 11.17
CA ASP A 76 14.44 -11.43 10.67
C ASP A 76 14.51 -11.17 9.16
N LYS A 77 13.35 -11.18 8.48
CA LYS A 77 13.24 -10.99 7.03
C LYS A 77 12.10 -10.06 6.66
N ILE A 78 12.33 -9.20 5.68
CA ILE A 78 11.29 -8.34 5.10
C ILE A 78 11.33 -8.46 3.58
N VAL A 79 10.15 -8.66 2.99
CA VAL A 79 9.96 -8.63 1.53
C VAL A 79 9.49 -7.22 1.13
N PRO A 80 10.30 -6.38 0.44
CA PRO A 80 9.88 -5.04 0.03
C PRO A 80 8.59 -5.02 -0.80
N GLY A 81 8.40 -6.04 -1.66
CA GLY A 81 7.17 -6.23 -2.45
C GLY A 81 5.89 -6.36 -1.63
N THR A 82 5.97 -6.79 -0.36
CA THR A 82 4.81 -6.89 0.54
C THR A 82 4.48 -5.60 1.27
N VAL A 83 5.36 -4.61 1.26
CA VAL A 83 5.04 -3.22 1.62
C VAL A 83 4.44 -2.50 0.43
N GLY A 84 5.01 -2.72 -0.76
CA GLY A 84 4.57 -2.14 -2.03
C GLY A 84 5.45 -0.98 -2.48
N VAL A 85 5.21 -0.54 -3.73
CA VAL A 85 6.01 0.54 -4.36
C VAL A 85 5.63 1.94 -3.90
N ASP A 86 4.45 2.14 -3.34
CA ASP A 86 4.01 3.41 -2.75
C ASP A 86 4.19 3.37 -1.23
N ILE A 87 5.48 3.32 -0.83
CA ILE A 87 5.85 3.35 0.59
C ILE A 87 5.25 4.59 1.23
N ALA A 88 4.71 4.44 2.44
CA ALA A 88 4.13 5.53 3.21
C ALA A 88 2.94 6.23 2.54
N CYS A 89 2.20 5.54 1.64
CA CYS A 89 0.92 6.04 1.20
C CYS A 89 0.01 6.24 2.42
N ARG A 90 -0.68 7.38 2.46
CA ARG A 90 -1.49 7.77 3.63
C ARG A 90 -2.75 8.52 3.24
N VAL A 91 -3.69 8.56 4.17
CA VAL A 91 -4.82 9.48 4.14
C VAL A 91 -4.71 10.41 5.33
N SER A 92 -4.85 11.72 5.08
CA SER A 92 -4.92 12.73 6.14
C SER A 92 -6.18 13.57 5.98
N ALA A 93 -6.88 13.83 7.07
CA ALA A 93 -8.03 14.73 7.11
C ALA A 93 -7.69 15.94 7.99
N PHE A 94 -7.87 17.12 7.45
CA PHE A 94 -7.66 18.41 8.12
C PHE A 94 -9.01 19.07 8.32
N ARG A 95 -9.31 19.48 9.56
CA ARG A 95 -10.53 20.22 9.82
C ARG A 95 -10.43 21.61 9.20
N VAL A 96 -11.49 22.01 8.52
CA VAL A 96 -11.62 23.34 7.89
C VAL A 96 -12.60 24.17 8.70
N ASP A 97 -12.12 25.33 9.16
CA ASP A 97 -12.94 26.31 9.87
C ASP A 97 -13.52 27.28 8.84
N ALA A 98 -14.65 26.91 8.27
CA ALA A 98 -15.41 27.73 7.33
C ALA A 98 -16.90 27.37 7.40
N ASP A 99 -17.77 28.38 7.39
CA ASP A 99 -19.23 28.18 7.38
C ASP A 99 -19.75 27.71 6.03
N ASN A 100 -19.03 28.01 4.95
CA ASN A 100 -19.33 27.60 3.58
C ASN A 100 -18.07 27.58 2.73
N VAL A 101 -18.01 26.69 1.75
CA VAL A 101 -16.89 26.57 0.83
C VAL A 101 -17.35 26.65 -0.63
N ASP A 102 -16.78 27.59 -1.39
CA ASP A 102 -16.93 27.66 -2.84
C ASP A 102 -16.12 26.52 -3.50
N CYS A 103 -16.82 25.43 -3.82
CA CYS A 103 -16.22 24.23 -4.40
C CYS A 103 -15.65 24.50 -5.82
N ASP A 104 -16.23 25.41 -6.59
CA ASP A 104 -15.70 25.77 -7.91
C ASP A 104 -14.39 26.56 -7.80
N TYR A 105 -14.30 27.42 -6.80
CA TYR A 105 -13.04 28.12 -6.49
C TYR A 105 -11.99 27.14 -5.96
N LEU A 106 -12.36 26.23 -5.05
CA LEU A 106 -11.48 25.19 -4.53
C LEU A 106 -10.91 24.31 -5.68
N ASP A 107 -11.75 23.91 -6.64
CA ASP A 107 -11.32 23.13 -7.80
C ASP A 107 -10.27 23.90 -8.64
N ARG A 108 -10.51 25.18 -8.90
CA ARG A 108 -9.54 26.03 -9.62
C ARG A 108 -8.22 26.15 -8.85
N VAL A 109 -8.27 26.39 -7.54
CA VAL A 109 -7.08 26.45 -6.68
C VAL A 109 -6.29 25.15 -6.74
N CYS A 110 -6.95 24.02 -6.57
CA CYS A 110 -6.24 22.72 -6.62
C CYS A 110 -5.62 22.44 -7.97
N ARG A 111 -6.30 22.79 -9.09
CA ARG A 111 -5.73 22.64 -10.44
C ARG A 111 -4.54 23.52 -10.72
N GLU A 112 -4.54 24.72 -10.20
CA GLU A 112 -3.50 25.72 -10.45
C GLU A 112 -2.26 25.49 -9.57
N TYR A 113 -2.47 25.15 -8.28
CA TYR A 113 -1.38 25.15 -7.29
C TYR A 113 -0.90 23.75 -6.88
N ILE A 114 -1.66 22.69 -7.15
CA ILE A 114 -1.27 21.32 -6.76
C ILE A 114 -0.92 20.51 -8.00
N PRO A 115 0.37 20.27 -8.27
CA PRO A 115 0.78 19.44 -9.42
C PRO A 115 0.28 18.02 -9.29
N THR A 116 -0.24 17.45 -10.40
CA THR A 116 -0.81 16.10 -10.48
C THR A 116 -0.06 15.22 -11.48
N GLY A 117 -0.35 13.92 -11.47
CA GLY A 117 0.25 12.95 -12.37
C GLY A 117 1.78 12.88 -12.22
N PHE A 118 2.47 13.07 -13.32
CA PHE A 118 3.93 13.12 -13.35
C PHE A 118 4.51 14.52 -13.11
N SER A 119 3.70 15.55 -12.98
CA SER A 119 4.17 16.91 -12.75
C SER A 119 4.73 17.07 -11.35
N VAL A 120 5.73 17.95 -11.22
CA VAL A 120 6.30 18.38 -9.94
C VAL A 120 6.28 19.91 -9.87
N ARG A 121 6.53 20.48 -8.71
CA ARG A 121 6.64 21.93 -8.53
C ARG A 121 7.76 22.50 -9.39
N SER A 122 7.60 23.72 -9.88
CA SER A 122 8.66 24.46 -10.59
C SER A 122 9.81 24.83 -9.65
N VAL A 123 9.46 25.15 -8.40
CA VAL A 123 10.39 25.46 -7.31
C VAL A 123 10.14 24.52 -6.14
N GLU A 124 11.19 24.13 -5.46
CA GLU A 124 11.15 23.31 -4.26
C GLU A 124 10.32 23.99 -3.16
N HIS A 125 9.43 23.23 -2.52
CA HIS A 125 8.62 23.73 -1.41
C HIS A 125 9.48 24.00 -0.17
N GLU A 126 9.11 24.99 0.67
CA GLU A 126 9.89 25.35 1.87
C GLU A 126 10.15 24.15 2.80
N LEU A 127 9.14 23.28 3.01
CA LEU A 127 9.26 22.09 3.84
C LEU A 127 10.20 21.01 3.26
N SER A 128 10.53 21.08 1.98
CA SER A 128 11.47 20.17 1.32
C SER A 128 12.92 20.61 1.48
N ARG A 129 13.18 21.92 1.62
CA ARG A 129 14.56 22.47 1.68
C ARG A 129 15.35 21.96 2.88
N ASP A 130 14.67 21.83 4.03
CA ASP A 130 15.27 21.38 5.29
C ASP A 130 15.03 19.87 5.54
N PHE A 131 14.47 19.16 4.56
CA PHE A 131 14.18 17.74 4.69
C PHE A 131 15.45 16.90 4.52
N PRO A 132 15.74 15.91 5.40
CA PRO A 132 17.01 15.22 5.48
C PRO A 132 17.16 14.10 4.43
N TYR A 133 17.13 14.44 3.16
CA TYR A 133 17.26 13.47 2.05
C TYR A 133 18.59 12.70 2.10
N GLU A 134 19.66 13.37 2.49
CA GLU A 134 21.01 12.81 2.56
C GLU A 134 21.20 11.79 3.69
N GLU A 135 20.24 11.67 4.61
CA GLU A 135 20.22 10.61 5.62
C GLU A 135 19.74 9.26 5.07
N LEU A 136 19.13 9.22 3.87
CA LEU A 136 18.78 7.98 3.20
C LEU A 136 20.05 7.21 2.83
N TYR A 137 20.17 5.95 3.27
CA TYR A 137 21.28 5.08 2.88
C TYR A 137 21.39 4.91 1.35
N CYS A 138 20.23 4.86 0.67
CA CYS A 138 20.21 4.71 -0.80
C CYS A 138 20.24 6.04 -1.57
N TRP A 139 20.43 7.21 -0.93
CA TRP A 139 20.27 8.50 -1.60
C TRP A 139 21.10 8.62 -2.89
N GLU A 140 22.38 8.30 -2.82
CA GLU A 140 23.30 8.42 -3.97
C GLU A 140 22.95 7.46 -5.14
N GLN A 141 22.17 6.43 -4.89
CA GLN A 141 21.69 5.47 -5.89
C GLN A 141 20.36 5.90 -6.54
N LEU A 142 19.66 6.88 -5.93
CA LEU A 142 18.43 7.39 -6.49
C LEU A 142 18.72 8.36 -7.66
N SER A 143 17.79 8.40 -8.59
CA SER A 143 17.92 9.24 -9.78
C SER A 143 17.15 10.55 -9.64
N ASN A 144 17.67 11.63 -10.27
CA ASN A 144 16.98 12.90 -10.44
C ASN A 144 16.58 13.58 -9.11
N HIS A 145 17.55 13.81 -8.23
CA HIS A 145 17.37 14.40 -6.90
C HIS A 145 16.59 15.72 -6.91
N ASP A 146 16.86 16.63 -7.88
CA ASP A 146 16.10 17.88 -8.02
C ASP A 146 14.60 17.63 -8.17
N ARG A 147 14.24 16.65 -9.01
CA ARG A 147 12.84 16.26 -9.19
C ARG A 147 12.24 15.61 -7.95
N LEU A 148 13.01 14.81 -7.21
CA LEU A 148 12.56 14.22 -5.95
C LEU A 148 12.23 15.30 -4.93
N ARG A 149 13.13 16.28 -4.75
CA ARG A 149 12.91 17.44 -3.86
C ARG A 149 11.68 18.24 -4.25
N LYS A 150 11.49 18.52 -5.55
CA LYS A 150 10.34 19.25 -6.10
C LYS A 150 9.03 18.46 -6.06
N SER A 151 9.06 17.17 -5.73
CA SER A 151 7.85 16.35 -5.66
C SER A 151 7.08 16.48 -4.34
N MET A 152 7.66 17.06 -3.29
CA MET A 152 6.95 17.36 -2.04
C MET A 152 5.82 18.37 -2.28
N GLY A 153 4.63 18.08 -1.74
CA GLY A 153 3.45 18.92 -1.96
C GLY A 153 2.82 18.77 -3.35
N THR A 154 2.99 17.59 -3.98
CA THR A 154 2.29 17.21 -5.22
C THR A 154 1.37 16.03 -4.97
N LEU A 155 0.21 15.97 -5.66
CA LEU A 155 -0.78 14.92 -5.46
C LEU A 155 -0.38 13.61 -6.14
N GLY A 156 0.14 13.68 -7.38
CA GLY A 156 0.35 12.51 -8.22
C GLY A 156 -0.90 12.03 -8.94
N GLY A 157 -0.97 10.74 -9.18
CA GLY A 157 -2.06 10.13 -9.96
C GLY A 157 -2.50 8.79 -9.37
N GLY A 158 -3.25 8.04 -10.15
CA GLY A 158 -3.79 6.76 -9.71
C GLY A 158 -4.99 6.93 -8.78
N ASN A 159 -4.96 6.28 -7.62
CA ASN A 159 -6.00 6.40 -6.59
C ASN A 159 -5.85 7.62 -5.68
N HIS A 160 -4.81 8.45 -5.88
CA HIS A 160 -4.64 9.67 -5.09
C HIS A 160 -5.73 10.69 -5.40
N TYR A 161 -6.17 11.41 -4.36
CA TYR A 161 -7.26 12.38 -4.47
C TYR A 161 -7.16 13.48 -3.42
N LEU A 162 -7.87 14.57 -3.66
CA LEU A 162 -8.26 15.57 -2.68
C LEU A 162 -9.78 15.55 -2.60
N GLU A 163 -10.30 15.68 -1.40
CA GLU A 163 -11.74 15.64 -1.16
C GLU A 163 -12.11 16.66 -0.07
N LEU A 164 -13.25 17.27 -0.18
CA LEU A 164 -13.84 18.06 0.89
C LEU A 164 -15.11 17.35 1.33
N ASP A 165 -15.07 16.85 2.54
CA ASP A 165 -16.20 16.17 3.16
C ASP A 165 -16.90 17.07 4.17
N TYR A 166 -18.18 16.84 4.37
CA TYR A 166 -18.98 17.50 5.36
C TYR A 166 -19.47 16.50 6.40
N ASP A 167 -19.30 16.84 7.66
CA ASP A 167 -19.82 16.12 8.81
C ASP A 167 -21.08 16.81 9.31
N GLU A 168 -22.25 16.22 9.03
CA GLU A 168 -23.56 16.77 9.40
C GLU A 168 -23.73 16.86 10.93
N ASP A 169 -23.12 15.94 11.69
CA ASP A 169 -23.28 15.88 13.14
C ASP A 169 -22.49 17.00 13.85
N SER A 170 -21.29 17.29 13.39
CA SER A 170 -20.44 18.34 13.97
C SER A 170 -20.56 19.70 13.28
N GLY A 171 -21.06 19.73 12.04
CA GLY A 171 -21.14 20.93 11.20
C GLY A 171 -19.79 21.39 10.63
N PHE A 172 -18.73 20.55 10.69
CA PHE A 172 -17.42 20.89 10.18
C PHE A 172 -17.18 20.32 8.79
N TYR A 173 -16.39 21.05 8.00
CA TYR A 173 -15.77 20.52 6.80
C TYR A 173 -14.43 19.86 7.13
N TRP A 174 -14.09 18.84 6.34
CA TRP A 174 -12.83 18.13 6.42
C TRP A 174 -12.17 18.06 5.05
N PHE A 175 -10.96 18.62 4.93
CA PHE A 175 -10.18 18.50 3.71
C PHE A 175 -9.33 17.22 3.79
N VAL A 176 -9.68 16.25 2.98
CA VAL A 176 -9.07 14.92 2.95
C VAL A 176 -8.05 14.84 1.81
N ILE A 177 -6.87 14.34 2.13
CA ILE A 177 -5.78 14.15 1.17
C ILE A 177 -5.39 12.67 1.18
N HIS A 178 -5.45 12.02 0.04
CA HIS A 178 -4.86 10.70 -0.19
C HIS A 178 -3.69 10.83 -1.14
N CYS A 179 -2.48 10.63 -0.63
CA CYS A 179 -1.24 10.72 -1.39
C CYS A 179 -0.16 9.86 -0.71
N GLY A 180 0.94 9.60 -1.38
CA GLY A 180 2.07 8.85 -0.85
C GLY A 180 3.39 9.61 -0.92
N SER A 181 4.49 8.89 -0.79
CA SER A 181 5.85 9.40 -0.86
C SER A 181 6.34 9.72 -2.28
N ARG A 182 5.46 9.73 -3.24
CA ARG A 182 5.73 10.06 -4.63
C ARG A 182 6.81 9.16 -5.25
N ASN A 183 7.60 9.70 -6.18
CA ASN A 183 8.68 8.96 -6.83
C ASN A 183 9.83 8.61 -5.88
N LEU A 184 9.95 9.30 -4.74
CA LEU A 184 10.97 8.99 -3.73
C LEU A 184 10.76 7.57 -3.20
N GLY A 185 9.60 7.28 -2.62
CA GLY A 185 9.31 5.94 -2.10
C GLY A 185 9.29 4.85 -3.16
N LYS A 186 8.86 5.18 -4.38
CA LYS A 186 8.94 4.24 -5.49
C LYS A 186 10.38 3.82 -5.78
N GLN A 187 11.32 4.77 -5.90
CA GLN A 187 12.72 4.46 -6.17
C GLN A 187 13.36 3.70 -5.00
N ILE A 188 13.04 4.06 -3.75
CA ILE A 188 13.49 3.33 -2.56
C ILE A 188 12.99 1.87 -2.62
N ALA A 189 11.70 1.65 -2.88
CA ALA A 189 11.13 0.30 -2.98
C ALA A 189 11.80 -0.52 -4.09
N GLU A 190 12.03 0.07 -5.27
CA GLU A 190 12.68 -0.60 -6.41
C GLU A 190 14.13 -0.93 -6.10
N TYR A 191 14.87 -0.02 -5.47
CA TYR A 191 16.26 -0.23 -5.07
C TYR A 191 16.41 -1.42 -4.10
N TYR A 192 15.65 -1.43 -3.01
CA TYR A 192 15.76 -2.53 -2.03
C TYR A 192 15.16 -3.85 -2.54
N GLN A 193 14.17 -3.80 -3.43
CA GLN A 193 13.70 -5.02 -4.10
C GLN A 193 14.81 -5.60 -5.00
N GLN A 194 15.60 -4.77 -5.66
CA GLN A 194 16.74 -5.23 -6.47
C GLN A 194 17.83 -5.86 -5.60
N ILE A 195 18.17 -5.27 -4.44
CA ILE A 195 19.10 -5.87 -3.47
C ILE A 195 18.60 -7.25 -3.02
N ALA A 196 17.31 -7.38 -2.71
CA ALA A 196 16.72 -8.65 -2.30
C ALA A 196 16.83 -9.72 -3.41
N ILE A 197 16.67 -9.34 -4.68
CA ILE A 197 16.83 -10.22 -5.84
C ILE A 197 18.30 -10.66 -5.98
N GLU A 198 19.24 -9.74 -5.88
CA GLU A 198 20.67 -10.01 -5.97
C GLU A 198 21.15 -10.93 -4.83
N ALA A 199 20.65 -10.73 -3.62
CA ALA A 199 20.93 -11.58 -2.47
C ALA A 199 20.41 -13.02 -2.71
N ARG A 200 19.19 -13.20 -3.25
CA ARG A 200 18.68 -14.52 -3.66
C ARG A 200 19.57 -15.15 -4.72
N ASP A 201 19.94 -14.42 -5.76
CA ASP A 201 20.74 -14.96 -6.86
C ASP A 201 22.15 -15.36 -6.38
N ALA A 202 22.73 -14.61 -5.44
CA ALA A 202 23.98 -14.97 -4.78
C ALA A 202 23.84 -16.25 -3.94
N ARG A 203 22.72 -16.42 -3.19
CA ARG A 203 22.43 -17.68 -2.45
C ARG A 203 22.32 -18.86 -3.41
N ILE A 204 21.58 -18.73 -4.52
CA ILE A 204 21.46 -19.78 -5.54
C ILE A 204 22.83 -20.15 -6.11
N LYS A 205 23.64 -19.15 -6.46
CA LYS A 205 24.99 -19.36 -7.00
C LYS A 205 25.89 -20.10 -6.01
N SER A 206 25.97 -19.63 -4.78
CA SER A 206 26.77 -20.23 -3.69
C SER A 206 26.34 -21.69 -3.44
N TYR A 207 25.03 -21.91 -3.39
CA TYR A 207 24.48 -23.24 -3.22
C TYR A 207 24.88 -24.16 -4.39
N ARG A 208 24.76 -23.70 -5.66
CA ARG A 208 25.20 -24.47 -6.84
C ARG A 208 26.68 -24.83 -6.76
N GLU A 209 27.54 -23.88 -6.45
CA GLU A 209 28.99 -24.07 -6.34
C GLU A 209 29.36 -25.11 -5.26
N SER A 210 28.73 -25.00 -4.09
CA SER A 210 28.90 -25.94 -2.98
C SER A 210 28.55 -27.36 -3.39
N LYS A 211 27.43 -27.54 -4.09
CA LYS A 211 26.98 -28.86 -4.50
C LYS A 211 27.81 -29.43 -5.66
N ILE A 212 28.19 -28.66 -6.63
CA ILE A 212 29.11 -29.13 -7.67
C ILE A 212 30.39 -29.67 -7.04
N LYS A 213 30.89 -29.01 -5.98
CA LYS A 213 32.06 -29.47 -5.23
C LYS A 213 31.78 -30.79 -4.52
N GLU A 214 30.63 -30.92 -3.86
CA GLU A 214 30.17 -32.16 -3.20
C GLU A 214 30.06 -33.32 -4.20
N LEU A 215 29.44 -33.08 -5.36
CA LEU A 215 29.24 -34.06 -6.40
C LEU A 215 30.55 -34.52 -7.08
N ARG A 216 31.48 -33.60 -7.28
CA ARG A 216 32.81 -33.97 -7.75
C ARG A 216 33.54 -34.90 -6.77
N HIS A 217 33.29 -34.74 -5.48
CA HIS A 217 33.80 -35.60 -4.44
C HIS A 217 33.09 -36.96 -4.43
N LEU A 218 31.78 -37.00 -4.64
CA LEU A 218 30.99 -38.24 -4.70
C LEU A 218 31.16 -38.99 -6.00
N SER A 219 31.40 -38.32 -7.14
CA SER A 219 31.64 -38.98 -8.44
C SER A 219 32.95 -39.77 -8.46
N THR A 220 33.85 -39.55 -7.52
CA THR A 220 35.01 -40.41 -7.25
C THR A 220 34.67 -41.68 -6.45
N ILE A 221 33.43 -41.81 -5.93
CA ILE A 221 33.04 -42.86 -4.98
C ILE A 221 31.83 -43.68 -5.46
N GLN A 222 30.88 -43.17 -6.26
CA GLN A 222 29.71 -43.95 -6.75
C GLN A 222 29.03 -43.37 -8.00
N ASP A 223 28.41 -44.24 -8.81
CA ASP A 223 27.56 -44.01 -10.00
C ASP A 223 26.22 -43.31 -9.65
N TYR A 224 26.26 -42.04 -9.33
CA TYR A 224 25.00 -41.23 -9.36
C TYR A 224 24.81 -40.63 -10.76
N GLY A 225 23.68 -40.91 -11.39
CA GLY A 225 23.36 -40.38 -12.71
C GLY A 225 23.32 -38.84 -12.71
N PHE A 226 24.09 -38.19 -13.58
CA PHE A 226 24.16 -36.73 -13.75
C PHE A 226 22.77 -36.08 -13.90
N GLN A 227 21.81 -36.80 -14.47
CA GLN A 227 20.43 -36.33 -14.66
C GLN A 227 19.65 -36.21 -13.36
N GLU A 228 19.78 -37.10 -12.40
CA GLU A 228 19.13 -37.06 -11.09
C GLU A 228 19.59 -35.84 -10.28
N VAL A 229 20.84 -35.52 -10.41
CA VAL A 229 21.48 -34.39 -9.79
C VAL A 229 20.95 -33.08 -10.38
N VAL A 230 20.88 -32.97 -11.70
CA VAL A 230 20.33 -31.81 -12.40
C VAL A 230 18.85 -31.64 -12.04
N GLN A 231 18.07 -32.71 -11.92
CA GLN A 231 16.66 -32.65 -11.52
C GLN A 231 16.51 -32.16 -10.08
N TYR A 232 17.23 -32.72 -9.14
CA TYR A 232 17.24 -32.26 -7.73
C TYR A 232 17.56 -30.76 -7.61
N TRP A 233 18.46 -30.25 -8.44
CA TRP A 233 18.84 -28.86 -8.52
C TRP A 233 17.69 -27.96 -9.03
N ASN A 234 17.09 -28.36 -10.13
CA ASN A 234 15.99 -27.61 -10.71
C ASN A 234 14.82 -27.53 -9.73
N ASP A 235 14.57 -28.60 -8.97
CA ASP A 235 13.53 -28.61 -7.96
C ASP A 235 13.85 -27.70 -6.76
N LYS A 236 15.10 -27.65 -6.32
CA LYS A 236 15.55 -26.71 -5.27
C LYS A 236 15.49 -25.26 -5.71
N ILE A 237 15.86 -24.94 -6.95
CA ILE A 237 15.78 -23.58 -7.52
C ILE A 237 14.33 -23.13 -7.66
N ARG A 238 13.40 -24.05 -7.93
CA ARG A 238 11.96 -23.77 -7.97
C ARG A 238 11.36 -23.39 -6.62
N LEU A 239 12.03 -23.69 -5.52
CA LEU A 239 11.61 -23.35 -4.16
C LEU A 239 12.06 -21.94 -3.75
N GLU A 240 12.96 -21.29 -4.52
CA GLU A 240 13.33 -19.91 -4.25
C GLU A 240 12.17 -18.95 -4.64
N PRO A 241 11.98 -17.86 -3.88
CA PRO A 241 10.87 -16.95 -4.12
C PRO A 241 10.97 -16.25 -5.48
N SER A 242 9.81 -15.92 -6.05
CA SER A 242 9.73 -15.05 -7.22
C SER A 242 10.36 -13.68 -6.94
N ASN A 243 10.69 -12.91 -7.99
CA ASN A 243 11.33 -11.60 -7.83
C ASN A 243 10.57 -10.67 -6.88
N ASP A 244 9.24 -10.70 -6.90
CA ASP A 244 8.40 -9.85 -6.05
C ASP A 244 8.35 -10.34 -4.58
N LEU A 245 8.83 -11.55 -4.29
CA LEU A 245 8.85 -12.16 -2.96
C LEU A 245 10.27 -12.39 -2.40
N CYS A 246 11.31 -11.89 -3.07
CA CYS A 246 12.66 -11.88 -2.52
C CYS A 246 12.70 -10.99 -1.27
N TYR A 247 13.48 -11.41 -0.28
CA TYR A 247 13.54 -10.76 1.03
C TYR A 247 14.91 -10.17 1.34
N LEU A 248 14.90 -9.16 2.19
CA LEU A 248 16.05 -8.56 2.85
C LEU A 248 16.21 -9.18 4.24
N GLU A 249 17.46 -9.28 4.69
CA GLU A 249 17.84 -9.71 6.03
C GLU A 249 19.09 -8.93 6.50
N GLY A 250 19.39 -8.98 7.80
CA GLY A 250 20.58 -8.34 8.36
C GLY A 250 20.64 -6.83 8.10
N GLU A 251 21.80 -6.33 7.65
CA GLU A 251 22.07 -4.91 7.45
C GLU A 251 21.19 -4.29 6.36
N ASP A 252 20.96 -4.99 5.24
CA ASP A 252 20.09 -4.49 4.16
C ASP A 252 18.65 -4.28 4.63
N MET A 253 18.15 -5.16 5.51
CA MET A 253 16.84 -4.97 6.13
C MET A 253 16.82 -3.72 7.01
N MET A 254 17.86 -3.50 7.83
CA MET A 254 17.95 -2.33 8.71
C MET A 254 18.02 -1.02 7.91
N HIS A 255 18.79 -0.99 6.83
CA HIS A 255 18.85 0.17 5.92
C HIS A 255 17.48 0.45 5.28
N TYR A 256 16.78 -0.58 4.83
CA TYR A 256 15.44 -0.43 4.26
C TYR A 256 14.44 0.15 5.27
N LEU A 257 14.45 -0.33 6.51
CA LEU A 257 13.58 0.17 7.58
C LEU A 257 13.87 1.63 7.91
N HIS A 258 15.15 2.01 7.95
CA HIS A 258 15.56 3.39 8.15
C HIS A 258 15.07 4.32 7.02
N ASP A 259 15.32 3.94 5.77
CA ASP A 259 14.94 4.74 4.62
C ASP A 259 13.41 4.85 4.47
N MET A 260 12.69 3.78 4.82
CA MET A 260 11.24 3.79 4.86
C MET A 260 10.69 4.77 5.93
N ARG A 261 11.36 4.92 7.09
CA ARG A 261 10.99 5.91 8.11
C ARG A 261 11.11 7.33 7.55
N ILE A 262 12.23 7.65 6.88
CA ILE A 262 12.41 8.96 6.23
C ILE A 262 11.34 9.17 5.15
N CYS A 263 11.03 8.13 4.38
CA CYS A 263 9.97 8.16 3.38
C CYS A 263 8.57 8.44 4.00
N ASN A 264 8.32 7.91 5.20
CA ASN A 264 7.10 8.20 5.96
C ASN A 264 7.01 9.68 6.35
N ASP A 265 8.10 10.26 6.82
CA ASP A 265 8.17 11.67 7.16
C ASP A 265 8.00 12.55 5.91
N PHE A 266 8.61 12.17 4.78
CA PHE A 266 8.39 12.84 3.49
C PHE A 266 6.92 12.88 3.09
N SER A 267 6.23 11.76 3.19
CA SER A 267 4.79 11.68 2.87
C SER A 267 3.96 12.59 3.79
N TYR A 268 4.29 12.62 5.08
CA TYR A 268 3.64 13.51 6.05
C TYR A 268 3.82 14.99 5.70
N TYR A 269 5.05 15.42 5.44
CA TYR A 269 5.34 16.79 5.04
C TYR A 269 4.74 17.15 3.66
N SER A 270 4.62 16.17 2.75
CA SER A 270 3.95 16.37 1.47
C SER A 270 2.46 16.70 1.64
N HIS A 271 1.76 15.98 2.54
CA HIS A 271 0.36 16.29 2.87
C HIS A 271 0.22 17.68 3.52
N LEU A 272 1.13 18.00 4.43
CA LEU A 272 1.14 19.31 5.07
C LEU A 272 1.39 20.44 4.06
N ALA A 273 2.27 20.22 3.08
CA ALA A 273 2.55 21.16 2.01
C ALA A 273 1.32 21.39 1.12
N ILE A 274 0.60 20.31 0.74
CA ILE A 274 -0.66 20.43 -0.03
C ILE A 274 -1.68 21.23 0.77
N TYR A 275 -1.92 20.85 2.03
CA TYR A 275 -2.91 21.53 2.85
C TYR A 275 -2.59 23.02 3.05
N ARG A 276 -1.33 23.37 3.38
CA ARG A 276 -0.91 24.78 3.57
C ARG A 276 -1.12 25.62 2.32
N GLU A 277 -0.82 25.09 1.15
CA GLU A 277 -1.00 25.78 -0.12
C GLU A 277 -2.50 26.06 -0.38
N VAL A 278 -3.36 25.04 -0.24
CA VAL A 278 -4.79 25.17 -0.44
C VAL A 278 -5.41 26.10 0.61
N ALA A 279 -5.11 25.92 1.89
CA ALA A 279 -5.64 26.73 2.97
C ALA A 279 -5.29 28.21 2.79
N LYS A 280 -4.03 28.51 2.38
CA LYS A 280 -3.59 29.88 2.07
C LYS A 280 -4.43 30.51 0.96
N MET A 281 -4.69 29.80 -0.13
CA MET A 281 -5.44 30.31 -1.27
C MET A 281 -6.92 30.44 -0.98
N MET A 282 -7.47 29.53 -0.17
CA MET A 282 -8.87 29.55 0.27
C MET A 282 -9.15 30.54 1.41
N GLY A 283 -8.12 31.10 2.04
CA GLY A 283 -8.25 31.94 3.22
C GLY A 283 -8.68 31.18 4.48
N TRP A 284 -8.48 29.86 4.53
CA TRP A 284 -8.79 29.07 5.71
C TRP A 284 -7.78 29.31 6.82
N ALA A 285 -8.27 29.33 8.07
CA ALA A 285 -7.37 29.31 9.21
C ALA A 285 -6.57 27.99 9.23
N PHE A 286 -5.28 28.09 9.53
CA PHE A 286 -4.46 26.92 9.70
C PHE A 286 -4.79 26.24 11.03
N ASP A 287 -5.70 25.27 11.00
CA ASP A 287 -5.98 24.43 12.17
C ASP A 287 -4.98 23.26 12.21
N PRO A 288 -4.21 23.09 13.30
CA PRO A 288 -3.34 21.93 13.47
C PRO A 288 -4.09 20.63 13.72
N PHE A 289 -5.42 20.67 13.95
CA PHE A 289 -6.19 19.46 14.18
C PHE A 289 -6.32 18.64 12.92
N LYS A 290 -5.73 17.47 12.97
CA LYS A 290 -5.70 16.52 11.86
C LYS A 290 -5.68 15.09 12.35
N ILE A 291 -6.20 14.21 11.52
CA ILE A 291 -6.05 12.76 11.64
C ILE A 291 -5.23 12.30 10.43
N SER A 292 -4.29 11.41 10.62
CA SER A 292 -3.44 10.93 9.53
C SER A 292 -3.13 9.45 9.70
N CYS A 293 -3.46 8.64 8.71
CA CYS A 293 -3.30 7.18 8.70
C CYS A 293 -2.43 6.74 7.54
N ILE A 294 -1.32 6.11 7.85
CA ILE A 294 -0.41 5.45 6.91
C ILE A 294 -0.88 4.02 6.66
N HIS A 295 -0.73 3.50 5.42
CA HIS A 295 -1.26 2.17 5.10
C HIS A 295 -0.34 1.27 4.25
N ASN A 296 0.88 1.69 3.92
CA ASN A 296 1.92 0.87 3.28
C ASN A 296 3.26 1.08 4.02
N TYR A 297 3.51 0.29 5.05
CA TYR A 297 4.69 0.48 5.88
C TYR A 297 4.99 -0.74 6.77
N VAL A 298 6.12 -0.70 7.45
CA VAL A 298 6.49 -1.63 8.52
C VAL A 298 6.40 -0.90 9.86
N ASP A 299 5.56 -1.41 10.73
CA ASP A 299 5.48 -1.04 12.13
C ASP A 299 6.59 -1.77 12.87
N VAL A 300 7.73 -1.08 13.02
CA VAL A 300 8.94 -1.66 13.61
C VAL A 300 8.76 -1.96 15.11
N GLU A 301 7.97 -1.15 15.81
CA GLU A 301 7.72 -1.28 17.23
C GLU A 301 6.98 -2.58 17.57
N HIS A 302 6.03 -2.96 16.71
CA HIS A 302 5.17 -4.12 16.94
C HIS A 302 5.48 -5.31 16.01
N GLY A 303 6.46 -5.17 15.11
CA GLY A 303 6.86 -6.23 14.21
C GLY A 303 5.78 -6.61 13.17
N ILE A 304 5.05 -5.61 12.65
CA ILE A 304 3.93 -5.83 11.71
C ILE A 304 4.19 -5.09 10.39
N ILE A 305 4.09 -5.81 9.28
CA ILE A 305 4.05 -5.22 7.94
C ILE A 305 2.59 -4.97 7.58
N ARG A 306 2.27 -3.77 7.07
CA ARG A 306 0.95 -3.40 6.57
C ARG A 306 1.01 -3.00 5.10
N LYS A 307 0.20 -3.64 4.28
CA LYS A 307 0.00 -3.32 2.87
C LYS A 307 -1.47 -3.06 2.59
N GLY A 308 -1.83 -1.79 2.38
CA GLY A 308 -3.23 -1.40 2.27
C GLY A 308 -4.00 -1.70 3.56
N ALA A 309 -3.38 -1.43 4.70
CA ALA A 309 -3.98 -1.56 6.01
C ALA A 309 -3.41 -0.48 6.95
N ILE A 310 -4.23 0.07 7.81
CA ILE A 310 -3.83 1.06 8.81
C ILE A 310 -3.67 0.40 10.18
N GLU A 311 -2.93 1.05 11.08
CA GLU A 311 -2.88 0.63 12.47
C GLU A 311 -4.25 0.78 13.14
N GLY A 312 -4.52 -0.11 14.09
CA GLY A 312 -5.79 -0.20 14.76
C GLY A 312 -5.65 -0.56 16.24
N TYR A 313 -4.69 0.05 16.93
CA TYR A 313 -4.53 -0.13 18.36
C TYR A 313 -5.69 0.52 19.14
N ARG A 314 -6.01 -0.05 20.29
CA ARG A 314 -7.18 0.36 21.08
C ARG A 314 -7.24 1.88 21.33
N GLY A 315 -8.35 2.48 20.89
CA GLY A 315 -8.62 3.91 21.08
C GLY A 315 -8.06 4.83 19.99
N GLN A 316 -7.22 4.33 19.09
CA GLN A 316 -6.73 5.12 17.95
C GLN A 316 -7.87 5.49 17.01
N ILE A 317 -7.74 6.66 16.40
CA ILE A 317 -8.68 7.14 15.38
C ILE A 317 -8.11 6.79 14.01
N GLY A 318 -8.88 6.05 13.22
CA GLY A 318 -8.58 5.69 11.86
C GLY A 318 -9.46 6.43 10.86
N ILE A 319 -8.94 6.56 9.62
CA ILE A 319 -9.70 7.07 8.46
C ILE A 319 -9.80 5.93 7.46
N ILE A 320 -11.02 5.59 7.05
CA ILE A 320 -11.31 4.57 6.05
C ILE A 320 -12.08 5.22 4.90
N PRO A 321 -11.42 5.64 3.82
CA PRO A 321 -12.09 6.14 2.62
C PRO A 321 -12.82 5.02 1.89
N LEU A 322 -14.02 5.30 1.45
CA LEU A 322 -14.86 4.35 0.73
C LEU A 322 -14.70 4.52 -0.79
N ASN A 323 -15.24 5.58 -1.34
CA ASN A 323 -15.12 5.96 -2.75
C ASN A 323 -15.57 7.42 -2.93
N MET A 324 -15.50 7.95 -4.16
CA MET A 324 -15.79 9.34 -4.49
C MET A 324 -17.23 9.82 -4.16
N ARG A 325 -18.17 8.88 -3.91
CA ARG A 325 -19.56 9.16 -3.58
C ARG A 325 -19.87 8.95 -2.11
N ASP A 326 -19.33 7.83 -1.57
CA ASP A 326 -19.68 7.37 -0.23
C ASP A 326 -18.76 7.97 0.86
N GLY A 327 -17.73 8.73 0.47
CA GLY A 327 -16.88 9.51 1.35
C GLY A 327 -15.99 8.71 2.27
N VAL A 328 -15.84 9.16 3.53
CA VAL A 328 -14.89 8.56 4.48
C VAL A 328 -15.55 8.25 5.82
N LEU A 329 -15.06 7.18 6.46
CA LEU A 329 -15.42 6.84 7.84
C LEU A 329 -14.30 7.29 8.78
N PHE A 330 -14.67 7.96 9.87
CA PHE A 330 -13.82 8.07 11.04
C PHE A 330 -14.18 6.96 12.01
N VAL A 331 -13.21 6.20 12.44
CA VAL A 331 -13.42 5.04 13.28
C VAL A 331 -12.52 5.07 14.50
N ARG A 332 -12.99 4.52 15.62
CA ARG A 332 -12.21 4.25 16.81
C ARG A 332 -11.85 2.77 16.85
N ALA A 333 -10.59 2.45 16.78
CA ALA A 333 -10.08 1.08 16.80
C ALA A 333 -10.32 0.41 18.17
N LEU A 334 -10.63 -0.89 18.14
CA LEU A 334 -10.86 -1.72 19.33
C LEU A 334 -9.60 -2.48 19.79
N GLY A 335 -8.51 -2.46 19.01
CA GLY A 335 -7.24 -3.13 19.32
C GLY A 335 -7.35 -4.65 19.25
N ASN A 336 -7.95 -5.18 18.20
CA ASN A 336 -8.18 -6.60 18.03
C ASN A 336 -6.89 -7.30 17.54
N GLU A 337 -6.26 -8.09 18.42
CA GLU A 337 -5.02 -8.83 18.15
C GLU A 337 -5.21 -9.90 17.06
N ASP A 338 -6.43 -10.43 16.91
CA ASP A 338 -6.75 -11.37 15.84
C ASP A 338 -6.71 -10.72 14.45
N TRP A 339 -6.66 -9.40 14.39
CA TRP A 339 -6.49 -8.60 13.17
C TRP A 339 -5.10 -7.95 13.09
N ASN A 340 -4.12 -8.45 13.85
CA ASN A 340 -2.82 -7.81 14.02
C ASN A 340 -2.94 -6.32 14.38
N CYS A 341 -3.89 -5.96 15.26
CA CYS A 341 -4.21 -4.58 15.62
C CYS A 341 -4.24 -3.67 14.39
N SER A 342 -4.99 -4.06 13.35
CA SER A 342 -5.03 -3.36 12.07
C SER A 342 -6.47 -3.20 11.57
N LEU A 343 -6.68 -2.20 10.70
CA LEU A 343 -7.96 -1.90 10.06
C LEU A 343 -7.76 -1.85 8.53
N PRO A 344 -8.82 -2.04 7.74
CA PRO A 344 -8.73 -1.81 6.29
C PRO A 344 -8.38 -0.35 6.00
N HIS A 345 -7.70 -0.10 4.89
CA HIS A 345 -7.33 1.24 4.48
C HIS A 345 -8.38 1.93 3.58
N GLY A 346 -9.45 1.22 3.22
CA GLY A 346 -10.50 1.72 2.33
C GLY A 346 -11.58 0.67 2.07
N ALA A 347 -12.40 0.89 1.04
CA ALA A 347 -13.42 -0.07 0.62
C ALA A 347 -12.83 -1.27 -0.15
N GLY A 348 -11.70 -1.09 -0.82
CA GLY A 348 -11.16 -2.09 -1.76
C GLY A 348 -11.93 -2.14 -3.08
N ARG A 349 -11.31 -2.75 -4.09
CA ARG A 349 -11.85 -2.78 -5.45
C ARG A 349 -12.53 -4.12 -5.76
N VAL A 350 -13.63 -4.06 -6.51
CA VAL A 350 -14.27 -5.24 -7.13
C VAL A 350 -13.80 -5.44 -8.58
N MET A 351 -13.28 -4.40 -9.22
CA MET A 351 -12.77 -4.42 -10.59
C MET A 351 -11.33 -3.90 -10.62
N SER A 352 -10.49 -4.51 -11.44
CA SER A 352 -9.20 -3.91 -11.80
C SER A 352 -9.42 -2.61 -12.59
N ARG A 353 -8.42 -1.73 -12.64
CA ARG A 353 -8.49 -0.49 -13.42
C ARG A 353 -8.82 -0.75 -14.89
N GLY A 354 -8.23 -1.81 -15.47
CA GLY A 354 -8.48 -2.19 -16.86
C GLY A 354 -9.89 -2.69 -17.10
N GLU A 355 -10.47 -3.46 -16.19
CA GLU A 355 -11.86 -3.92 -16.24
C GLU A 355 -12.83 -2.76 -16.08
N ALA A 356 -12.60 -1.85 -15.15
CA ALA A 356 -13.43 -0.67 -14.95
C ALA A 356 -13.48 0.21 -16.22
N ARG A 357 -12.31 0.49 -16.83
CA ARG A 357 -12.23 1.25 -18.10
C ARG A 357 -12.96 0.57 -19.27
N LYS A 358 -13.10 -0.75 -19.25
CA LYS A 358 -13.81 -1.50 -20.32
C LYS A 358 -15.31 -1.61 -20.08
N ASN A 359 -15.72 -1.70 -18.83
CA ASN A 359 -17.06 -2.11 -18.45
C ASN A 359 -17.96 -0.96 -17.96
N LEU A 360 -17.34 0.13 -17.44
CA LEU A 360 -18.10 1.26 -16.93
C LEU A 360 -18.36 2.30 -18.03
N ARG A 361 -19.51 2.98 -17.92
CA ARG A 361 -19.89 4.06 -18.82
C ARG A 361 -19.84 5.40 -18.09
N LEU A 362 -19.48 6.44 -18.82
CA LEU A 362 -19.36 7.79 -18.24
C LEU A 362 -20.71 8.29 -17.69
N GLU A 363 -21.81 7.99 -18.39
CA GLU A 363 -23.14 8.42 -17.94
C GLU A 363 -23.53 7.82 -16.57
N ASP A 364 -23.14 6.56 -16.34
CA ASP A 364 -23.37 5.90 -15.05
C ASP A 364 -22.50 6.52 -13.95
N PHE A 365 -21.27 6.94 -14.28
CA PHE A 365 -20.37 7.64 -13.37
C PHE A 365 -20.91 9.04 -13.04
N GLU A 366 -21.33 9.82 -14.03
CA GLU A 366 -21.97 11.13 -13.85
C GLU A 366 -23.22 11.03 -12.96
N MET A 367 -24.04 10.01 -13.18
CA MET A 367 -25.25 9.77 -12.39
C MET A 367 -24.89 9.41 -10.93
N ALA A 368 -23.88 8.58 -10.72
CA ALA A 368 -23.43 8.18 -9.37
C ALA A 368 -22.85 9.36 -8.57
N MET A 369 -22.28 10.36 -9.25
CA MET A 369 -21.67 11.54 -8.64
C MET A 369 -22.60 12.76 -8.55
N LYS A 370 -23.89 12.58 -8.86
CA LYS A 370 -24.85 13.68 -8.84
C LYS A 370 -24.96 14.29 -7.43
N GLY A 371 -24.75 15.60 -7.34
CA GLY A 371 -24.80 16.35 -6.08
C GLY A 371 -23.42 16.61 -5.46
N ILE A 372 -22.36 15.99 -5.98
CA ILE A 372 -20.98 16.20 -5.56
C ILE A 372 -20.28 17.06 -6.63
N SER A 373 -19.68 18.17 -6.23
CA SER A 373 -18.90 19.00 -7.15
C SER A 373 -17.60 18.30 -7.51
N SER A 374 -17.36 18.03 -8.80
CA SER A 374 -16.13 17.41 -9.26
C SER A 374 -15.90 17.66 -10.74
N SER A 375 -14.76 18.24 -11.09
CA SER A 375 -14.29 18.33 -12.47
C SER A 375 -13.50 17.09 -12.90
N SER A 376 -13.42 16.09 -12.02
CA SER A 376 -12.72 14.81 -12.26
C SER A 376 -13.66 13.66 -12.68
N VAL A 377 -14.94 13.94 -12.91
CA VAL A 377 -15.89 12.96 -13.46
C VAL A 377 -15.78 12.98 -14.98
N VAL A 378 -14.81 12.23 -15.49
CA VAL A 378 -14.43 12.20 -16.91
C VAL A 378 -13.97 10.79 -17.30
N THR A 379 -13.84 10.53 -18.61
CA THR A 379 -13.41 9.20 -19.12
C THR A 379 -12.04 8.77 -18.60
N GLU A 380 -11.11 9.70 -18.41
CA GLU A 380 -9.75 9.44 -17.95
C GLU A 380 -9.70 8.90 -16.51
N THR A 381 -10.70 9.23 -15.70
CA THR A 381 -10.81 8.81 -14.28
C THR A 381 -11.91 7.77 -14.04
N ILE A 382 -12.50 7.22 -15.08
CA ILE A 382 -13.64 6.27 -14.98
C ILE A 382 -13.27 5.00 -14.17
N ASP A 383 -12.00 4.63 -14.14
CA ASP A 383 -11.53 3.53 -13.31
C ASP A 383 -11.60 3.80 -11.79
N GLU A 384 -11.87 5.04 -11.39
CA GLU A 384 -12.07 5.45 -10.00
C GLU A 384 -13.56 5.68 -9.65
N ALA A 385 -14.48 5.43 -10.60
CA ALA A 385 -15.91 5.52 -10.35
C ALA A 385 -16.37 4.65 -9.16
N PRO A 386 -17.38 5.08 -8.37
CA PRO A 386 -17.87 4.35 -7.20
C PRO A 386 -18.14 2.87 -7.45
N MET A 387 -18.66 2.52 -8.63
CA MET A 387 -18.98 1.13 -9.03
C MET A 387 -17.75 0.21 -9.16
N ALA A 388 -16.53 0.74 -9.18
CA ALA A 388 -15.31 -0.05 -9.21
C ALA A 388 -14.89 -0.58 -7.82
N TYR A 389 -15.57 -0.13 -6.76
CA TYR A 389 -15.27 -0.43 -5.36
C TYR A 389 -16.30 -1.36 -4.74
N LYS A 390 -15.92 -2.03 -3.63
CA LYS A 390 -16.85 -2.84 -2.83
C LYS A 390 -17.93 -1.96 -2.23
N ASP A 391 -19.05 -2.57 -1.94
CA ASP A 391 -20.18 -1.94 -1.28
C ASP A 391 -19.78 -1.38 0.09
N ALA A 392 -20.17 -0.13 0.36
CA ALA A 392 -19.81 0.57 1.59
C ALA A 392 -20.40 -0.11 2.84
N GLU A 393 -21.68 -0.52 2.79
CA GLU A 393 -22.35 -1.18 3.91
C GLU A 393 -21.69 -2.51 4.25
N ALA A 394 -21.28 -3.29 3.23
CA ALA A 394 -20.57 -4.54 3.45
C ALA A 394 -19.23 -4.36 4.16
N ILE A 395 -18.52 -3.25 3.90
CA ILE A 395 -17.27 -2.90 4.61
C ILE A 395 -17.60 -2.45 6.04
N ILE A 396 -18.64 -1.62 6.23
CA ILE A 396 -19.11 -1.14 7.54
C ILE A 396 -19.46 -2.32 8.44
N GLU A 397 -20.22 -3.28 7.95
CA GLU A 397 -20.58 -4.48 8.68
C GLU A 397 -19.35 -5.34 9.02
N ALA A 398 -18.43 -5.51 8.07
CA ALA A 398 -17.25 -6.35 8.24
C ALA A 398 -16.24 -5.78 9.26
N ILE A 399 -16.15 -4.47 9.44
CA ILE A 399 -15.23 -3.86 10.41
C ILE A 399 -15.81 -3.78 11.84
N ALA A 400 -17.11 -3.99 12.04
CA ALA A 400 -17.77 -3.84 13.34
C ALA A 400 -17.09 -4.60 14.49
N PRO A 401 -16.51 -5.82 14.31
CA PRO A 401 -15.77 -6.51 15.37
C PRO A 401 -14.45 -5.82 15.76
N ASN A 402 -13.96 -4.89 14.96
CA ASN A 402 -12.62 -4.33 15.05
C ASN A 402 -12.58 -2.79 15.22
N ALA A 403 -13.67 -2.11 14.88
CA ALA A 403 -13.77 -0.66 14.98
C ALA A 403 -15.18 -0.18 15.29
N GLN A 404 -15.28 0.91 16.03
CA GLN A 404 -16.50 1.68 16.23
C GLN A 404 -16.47 2.87 15.25
N ILE A 405 -17.50 3.04 14.45
CA ILE A 405 -17.68 4.24 13.61
C ILE A 405 -18.01 5.41 14.52
N ILE A 406 -17.28 6.51 14.38
CA ILE A 406 -17.49 7.76 15.11
C ILE A 406 -18.11 8.84 14.23
N ALA A 407 -17.83 8.85 12.93
CA ALA A 407 -18.46 9.71 11.94
C ALA A 407 -18.45 9.06 10.56
N HIS A 408 -19.48 9.30 9.77
CA HIS A 408 -19.50 9.01 8.35
C HIS A 408 -19.69 10.35 7.64
N MET A 409 -18.66 10.79 6.93
CA MET A 409 -18.64 12.09 6.27
C MET A 409 -18.83 11.88 4.77
N TYR A 410 -19.63 12.77 4.18
CA TYR A 410 -19.97 12.69 2.75
C TYR A 410 -19.28 13.78 1.95
N PRO A 411 -18.76 13.46 0.75
CA PRO A 411 -18.06 14.45 -0.05
C PRO A 411 -19.03 15.49 -0.63
N VAL A 412 -18.65 16.75 -0.47
CA VAL A 412 -19.29 17.87 -1.17
C VAL A 412 -18.49 18.28 -2.40
N TRP A 413 -17.20 17.95 -2.42
CA TRP A 413 -16.29 18.16 -3.53
C TRP A 413 -15.22 17.07 -3.59
N ASN A 414 -14.81 16.71 -4.81
CA ASN A 414 -13.78 15.69 -5.04
C ASN A 414 -12.90 16.02 -6.25
N PHE A 415 -11.60 15.73 -6.14
CA PHE A 415 -10.61 16.03 -7.15
C PHE A 415 -9.63 14.87 -7.34
N LYS A 416 -9.44 14.43 -8.57
CA LYS A 416 -8.43 13.43 -8.98
C LYS A 416 -7.58 13.93 -10.13
N ALA A 417 -6.37 13.39 -10.24
CA ALA A 417 -5.53 13.60 -11.41
C ALA A 417 -6.15 12.92 -12.65
N LYS A 418 -6.11 13.63 -13.76
CA LYS A 418 -6.51 13.12 -15.08
C LYS A 418 -5.36 12.37 -15.72
#